data_239872be4226517f2fb41e0a5a4fcf81
#
_entry.id   239872be4226517f2fb41e0a5a4fcf81
#
_cell.length_a   1.000
_cell.length_b   1.000
_cell.length_c   1.000
_cell.angle_alpha   90.00
_cell.angle_beta   90.00
_cell.angle_gamma   90.00
#
_symmetry.space_group_name_H-M   'P 1'
#
loop_
_entity.id
_entity.type
_entity.pdbx_description
1 polymer ?
#
loop_
_entity_poly.entity_id
_entity_poly.type
_entity_poly.pdbx_seq_one_letter_code
_entity_poly.pdbx_strand_id
1 'polypeptide(L)' 'MKLHKLTQSKLDDYKLRSNFTDDEEITFDMLSKGKSISEIATRLSMSTRTVDRRIADIKSKINQL' A
#
# COMPACT_ATOMS: atom_id res chain seq x y z
N MET A 1 4.84 7.90 -5.38
CA MET A 1 4.94 6.50 -5.83
C MET A 1 3.70 6.15 -6.66
N LYS A 2 3.89 5.60 -7.85
CA LYS A 2 2.78 5.33 -8.77
C LYS A 2 2.57 3.82 -8.94
N LEU A 3 2.07 3.19 -7.90
CA LEU A 3 1.92 1.72 -7.86
C LEU A 3 1.02 1.17 -8.97
N HIS A 4 -0.01 1.94 -9.36
CA HIS A 4 -0.94 1.48 -10.40
C HIS A 4 -0.30 1.34 -11.78
N LYS A 5 0.92 1.83 -11.97
CA LYS A 5 1.67 1.71 -13.21
C LYS A 5 2.70 0.58 -13.20
N LEU A 6 2.83 -0.11 -12.06
CA LEU A 6 3.76 -1.23 -11.95
C LEU A 6 3.11 -2.51 -12.49
N THR A 7 3.95 -3.42 -12.97
CA THR A 7 3.47 -4.74 -13.39
C THR A 7 3.11 -5.57 -12.16
N GLN A 8 2.28 -6.59 -12.34
CA GLN A 8 1.90 -7.49 -11.24
C GLN A 8 3.14 -8.18 -10.65
N SER A 9 4.10 -8.54 -11.49
CA SER A 9 5.38 -9.13 -11.03
C SER A 9 6.12 -8.22 -10.05
N LYS A 10 6.19 -6.92 -10.37
CA LYS A 10 6.84 -5.94 -9.51
C LYS A 10 6.11 -5.79 -8.19
N LEU A 11 4.77 -5.74 -8.24
CA LEU A 11 3.93 -5.61 -7.04
C LEU A 11 4.10 -6.82 -6.12
N ASP A 12 4.10 -8.02 -6.69
CA ASP A 12 4.30 -9.25 -5.93
C ASP A 12 5.68 -9.30 -5.29
N ASP A 13 6.70 -8.85 -6.02
CA ASP A 13 8.06 -8.80 -5.51
C ASP A 13 8.17 -7.86 -4.32
N TYR A 14 7.57 -6.67 -4.40
CA TYR A 14 7.56 -5.73 -3.29
C TYR A 14 6.88 -6.31 -2.05
N LYS A 15 5.73 -6.97 -2.23
CA LYS A 15 5.01 -7.60 -1.13
C LYS A 15 5.85 -8.68 -0.44
N LEU A 16 6.50 -9.51 -1.24
CA LEU A 16 7.32 -10.61 -0.73
C LEU A 16 8.54 -10.09 0.04
N ARG A 17 9.20 -9.06 -0.48
CA ARG A 17 10.45 -8.56 0.09
C ARG A 17 10.25 -7.56 1.21
N SER A 18 9.12 -6.86 1.24
CA SER A 18 8.86 -5.81 2.23
C SER A 18 8.28 -6.31 3.54
N ASN A 19 7.80 -7.54 3.57
CA ASN A 19 7.25 -8.15 4.77
C ASN A 19 6.14 -7.29 5.39
N PHE A 20 5.16 -6.91 4.59
CA PHE A 20 4.04 -6.07 5.02
C PHE A 20 3.16 -6.76 6.05
N THR A 21 2.60 -5.97 6.97
CA THR A 21 1.48 -6.43 7.82
C THR A 21 0.23 -6.59 6.95
N ASP A 22 -0.81 -7.24 7.50
CA ASP A 22 -2.07 -7.46 6.76
C ASP A 22 -2.67 -6.14 6.26
N ASP A 23 -2.75 -5.13 7.13
CA ASP A 23 -3.29 -3.82 6.76
C ASP A 23 -2.44 -3.15 5.69
N GLU A 24 -1.13 -3.25 5.80
CA GLU A 24 -0.22 -2.68 4.82
C GLU A 24 -0.38 -3.37 3.47
N GLU A 25 -0.55 -4.68 3.47
CA GLU A 25 -0.75 -5.45 2.24
C GLU A 25 -2.04 -5.05 1.53
N ILE A 26 -3.14 -4.93 2.28
CA ILE A 26 -4.42 -4.48 1.72
C ILE A 26 -4.28 -3.06 1.16
N THR A 27 -3.64 -2.17 1.91
CA THR A 27 -3.41 -0.79 1.47
C THR A 27 -2.58 -0.76 0.20
N PHE A 28 -1.52 -1.54 0.14
CA PHE A 28 -0.64 -1.62 -1.02
C PHE A 28 -1.41 -2.12 -2.25
N ASP A 29 -2.22 -3.17 -2.09
CA ASP A 29 -3.04 -3.70 -3.18
C ASP A 29 -4.04 -2.67 -3.70
N MET A 30 -4.71 -1.94 -2.81
CA MET A 30 -5.67 -0.91 -3.20
C MET A 30 -4.99 0.24 -3.91
N LEU A 31 -3.81 0.66 -3.44
CA LEU A 31 -3.03 1.71 -4.10
C LEU A 31 -2.62 1.27 -5.50
N SER A 32 -2.25 0.01 -5.67
CA SER A 32 -1.85 -0.53 -6.98
C SER A 32 -3.00 -0.55 -7.98
N LYS A 33 -4.23 -0.58 -7.48
CA LYS A 33 -5.45 -0.53 -8.30
C LYS A 33 -5.95 0.89 -8.53
N GLY A 34 -5.23 1.90 -8.05
CA GLY A 34 -5.60 3.29 -8.22
C GLY A 34 -6.70 3.76 -7.28
N LYS A 35 -6.95 3.06 -6.18
CA LYS A 35 -7.98 3.46 -5.21
C LYS A 35 -7.54 4.70 -4.43
N SER A 36 -8.53 5.52 -4.05
CA SER A 36 -8.27 6.73 -3.26
C SER A 36 -8.04 6.41 -1.80
N ILE A 37 -7.45 7.36 -1.07
CA ILE A 37 -7.25 7.25 0.37
C ILE A 37 -8.59 7.06 1.09
N SER A 38 -9.64 7.77 0.65
CA SER A 38 -10.98 7.64 1.23
C SER A 38 -11.52 6.22 1.09
N GLU A 39 -11.33 5.60 -0.08
CA GLU A 39 -11.77 4.24 -0.33
C GLU A 39 -11.03 3.25 0.57
N ILE A 40 -9.72 3.43 0.72
CA ILE A 40 -8.89 2.59 1.58
C ILE A 40 -9.34 2.73 3.04
N ALA A 41 -9.56 3.95 3.49
CA ALA A 41 -10.01 4.23 4.85
C ALA A 41 -11.34 3.53 5.15
N THR A 42 -12.27 3.59 4.20
CA THR A 42 -13.56 2.93 4.32
C THR A 42 -13.39 1.41 4.40
N ARG A 43 -12.57 0.86 3.50
CA ARG A 43 -12.33 -0.60 3.44
C ARG A 43 -11.73 -1.14 4.74
N LEU A 44 -10.81 -0.40 5.35
CA LEU A 44 -10.10 -0.82 6.56
C LEU A 44 -10.73 -0.30 7.84
N SER A 45 -11.81 0.47 7.75
CA SER A 45 -12.48 1.11 8.89
C SER A 45 -11.50 1.96 9.70
N MET A 46 -10.68 2.72 8.99
CA MET A 46 -9.68 3.62 9.57
C MET A 46 -9.96 5.06 9.15
N SER A 47 -9.38 6.02 9.89
CA SER A 47 -9.39 7.42 9.44
C SER A 47 -8.41 7.59 8.26
N THR A 48 -8.65 8.62 7.45
CA THR A 48 -7.73 8.93 6.34
C THR A 48 -6.33 9.24 6.85
N ARG A 49 -6.24 9.84 8.03
CA ARG A 49 -4.95 10.16 8.66
C ARG A 49 -4.17 8.87 8.98
N THR A 50 -4.85 7.85 9.48
CA THR A 50 -4.22 6.57 9.76
C THR A 50 -3.76 5.91 8.46
N VAL A 51 -4.58 6.00 7.39
CA VAL A 51 -4.21 5.47 6.08
C VAL A 51 -2.95 6.18 5.55
N ASP A 52 -2.86 7.49 5.69
CA ASP A 52 -1.66 8.25 5.29
C ASP A 52 -0.41 7.72 6.00
N ARG A 53 -0.51 7.42 7.28
CA ARG A 53 0.61 6.84 8.04
C ARG A 53 1.00 5.47 7.50
N ARG A 54 0.01 4.63 7.19
CA ARG A 54 0.26 3.31 6.61
C ARG A 54 0.97 3.43 5.26
N ILE A 55 0.54 4.38 4.45
CA ILE A 55 1.16 4.64 3.15
C ILE A 55 2.62 5.08 3.32
N ALA A 56 2.89 5.94 4.30
CA ALA A 56 4.25 6.37 4.59
C ALA A 56 5.12 5.19 5.02
N ASP A 57 4.59 4.30 5.84
CA ASP A 57 5.30 3.09 6.28
C ASP A 57 5.61 2.18 5.09
N ILE A 58 4.64 2.02 4.18
CA ILE A 58 4.82 1.22 2.96
C ILE A 58 5.93 1.80 2.10
N LYS A 59 5.91 3.12 1.88
CA LYS A 59 6.95 3.79 1.10
C LYS A 59 8.32 3.61 1.72
N SER A 60 8.40 3.71 3.03
CA SER A 60 9.65 3.52 3.76
C SER A 60 10.19 2.11 3.57
N LYS A 61 9.34 1.10 3.69
CA LYS A 61 9.74 -0.29 3.50
C LYS A 61 10.22 -0.56 2.08
N ILE A 62 9.52 -0.02 1.08
CA ILE A 62 9.91 -0.19 -0.32
C ILE A 62 11.25 0.49 -0.59
N ASN A 63 11.47 1.68 -0.04
CA ASN A 63 12.71 2.42 -0.22
C ASN A 63 13.92 1.73 0.40
N GLN A 64 13.70 0.80 1.32
CA GLN A 64 14.79 0.03 1.94
C GLN A 64 15.19 -1.19 1.10
N LEU A 65 14.43 -1.49 0.06
CA LEU A 65 14.78 -2.59 -0.84
C LEU A 65 15.85 -2.14 -1.83
#